data_dc5dbab6bfe7355a37ec7d9cbc08622c
#
_entry.id   dc5dbab6bfe7355a37ec7d9cbc08622c
#
_cell.length_a   1.000
_cell.length_b   1.000
_cell.length_c   1.000
_cell.angle_alpha   90.00
_cell.angle_beta   90.00
_cell.angle_gamma   90.00
#
_symmetry.space_group_name_H-M   'P 1'
#
loop_
_entity.id
_entity.type
_entity.pdbx_description
1 polymer ?
#
loop_
_entity_poly.entity_id
_entity_poly.type
_entity_poly.pdbx_seq_one_letter_code
_entity_poly.pdbx_strand_id
1 'polypeptide(L)'
;MLFIANAYLMNPATGDEGYYDILTENGRIVKIGQGLYENLAQVTGNSVPEVLDAAGLVAAPGLVDVHSHFRDPGFTYKEDIETGARAAAKGGYTTVVLMANTKPAVDNEETLSYVLEKGRKTGIHVETCATVTMGMKGKEMVPMEALCEKGAVGFTDDGVPIMDEALVREAMRTVKKLDVPISFHEENPAFIENNGINAGKASAHYGIGGSRREAEIDLVRRDLEIALETGACIDIQHISSKEAVELVRQAKKRGGDIHAEATPHHFSLTEEDAITYGTMAKMNPPLREEADRLAVIEGLKDGTIDLIATDHAPHSREEKEKPITEAPSGIIGLETALSLGITKLVDTRELTLMSLLEKLTCNPARLYHLDAGYLAEGGPADIVLFDPKESYTVDGFVSKSDNSPFLGWKLNGKVRCTICGGEIVYREGI
;
A
#
# COMPACT_ATOMS: atom_id res chain seq x y z
N MET A 1 0.38 -28.14 -7.41
CA MET A 1 -1.09 -28.09 -7.60
C MET A 1 -1.73 -27.95 -6.24
N LEU A 2 -2.52 -26.92 -6.05
CA LEU A 2 -3.27 -26.66 -4.82
C LEU A 2 -4.76 -26.57 -5.16
N PHE A 3 -5.60 -27.18 -4.34
CA PHE A 3 -7.06 -27.11 -4.44
C PHE A 3 -7.66 -26.46 -3.20
N ILE A 4 -8.27 -25.30 -3.38
CA ILE A 4 -8.95 -24.54 -2.33
C ILE A 4 -10.43 -24.90 -2.42
N ALA A 5 -10.96 -25.56 -1.38
CA ALA A 5 -12.33 -26.03 -1.33
C ALA A 5 -13.21 -25.10 -0.46
N ASN A 6 -14.48 -24.97 -0.84
CA ASN A 6 -15.54 -24.36 -0.03
C ASN A 6 -15.34 -22.86 0.33
N ALA A 7 -14.52 -22.11 -0.40
CA ALA A 7 -14.28 -20.71 -0.12
C ALA A 7 -15.48 -19.83 -0.52
N TYR A 8 -15.73 -18.76 0.24
CA TYR A 8 -16.59 -17.68 -0.24
C TYR A 8 -15.75 -16.72 -1.05
N LEU A 9 -15.77 -16.87 -2.38
CA LEU A 9 -15.02 -16.04 -3.30
C LEU A 9 -15.59 -14.63 -3.33
N MET A 10 -14.72 -13.63 -3.28
CA MET A 10 -15.01 -12.23 -3.56
C MET A 10 -13.97 -11.68 -4.54
N ASN A 11 -14.39 -11.37 -5.75
CA ASN A 11 -13.52 -10.86 -6.82
C ASN A 11 -13.92 -9.44 -7.24
N PRO A 12 -13.33 -8.40 -6.67
CA PRO A 12 -13.73 -7.03 -6.97
C PRO A 12 -13.44 -6.61 -8.41
N ALA A 13 -12.52 -7.28 -9.10
CA ALA A 13 -12.22 -6.97 -10.51
C ALA A 13 -13.39 -7.28 -11.46
N THR A 14 -14.25 -8.25 -11.11
CA THR A 14 -15.43 -8.66 -11.89
C THR A 14 -16.75 -8.41 -11.17
N GLY A 15 -16.72 -8.20 -9.86
CA GLY A 15 -17.89 -8.13 -9.00
C GLY A 15 -18.48 -9.50 -8.64
N ASP A 16 -17.79 -10.60 -8.97
CA ASP A 16 -18.27 -11.94 -8.65
C ASP A 16 -18.12 -12.24 -7.16
N GLU A 17 -19.17 -12.83 -6.58
CA GLU A 17 -19.16 -13.34 -5.21
C GLU A 17 -19.99 -14.63 -5.07
N GLY A 18 -19.59 -15.50 -4.17
CA GLY A 18 -20.29 -16.75 -3.90
C GLY A 18 -19.38 -17.87 -3.44
N TYR A 19 -19.95 -19.06 -3.18
CA TYR A 19 -19.16 -20.25 -2.82
C TYR A 19 -18.55 -20.90 -4.05
N TYR A 20 -17.23 -21.02 -4.05
CA TYR A 20 -16.46 -21.60 -5.14
C TYR A 20 -15.31 -22.45 -4.62
N ASP A 21 -14.90 -23.40 -5.44
CA ASP A 21 -13.64 -24.10 -5.33
C ASP A 21 -12.66 -23.51 -6.36
N ILE A 22 -11.38 -23.49 -6.02
CA ILE A 22 -10.32 -22.95 -6.89
C ILE A 22 -9.22 -24.00 -7.03
N LEU A 23 -8.86 -24.36 -8.26
CA LEU A 23 -7.72 -25.22 -8.56
C LEU A 23 -6.59 -24.37 -9.15
N THR A 24 -5.38 -24.53 -8.59
CA THR A 24 -4.17 -23.87 -9.10
C THR A 24 -3.11 -24.88 -9.51
N GLU A 25 -2.38 -24.57 -10.55
CA GLU A 25 -1.24 -25.36 -11.02
C GLU A 25 -0.21 -24.45 -11.69
N ASN A 26 1.08 -24.70 -11.44
CA ASN A 26 2.19 -23.96 -12.05
C ASN A 26 2.06 -22.43 -11.93
N GLY A 27 1.64 -21.95 -10.76
CA GLY A 27 1.50 -20.52 -10.48
C GLY A 27 0.26 -19.86 -11.08
N ARG A 28 -0.63 -20.60 -11.72
CA ARG A 28 -1.84 -20.06 -12.36
C ARG A 28 -3.10 -20.73 -11.82
N ILE A 29 -4.21 -19.99 -11.86
CA ILE A 29 -5.54 -20.53 -11.59
C ILE A 29 -5.98 -21.35 -12.84
N VAL A 30 -6.21 -22.65 -12.64
CA VAL A 30 -6.63 -23.55 -13.70
C VAL A 30 -8.14 -23.58 -13.84
N LYS A 31 -8.84 -23.57 -12.68
CA LYS A 31 -10.30 -23.67 -12.64
C LYS A 31 -10.88 -22.93 -11.44
N ILE A 32 -11.98 -22.23 -11.69
CA ILE A 32 -12.87 -21.70 -10.65
C ILE A 32 -14.27 -22.25 -10.92
N GLY A 33 -14.89 -22.88 -9.93
CA GLY A 33 -16.22 -23.45 -10.13
C GLY A 33 -16.88 -23.90 -8.83
N GLN A 34 -18.17 -24.15 -8.87
CA GLN A 34 -18.93 -24.69 -7.73
C GLN A 34 -18.89 -26.20 -7.75
N GLY A 35 -18.67 -26.82 -6.58
CA GLY A 35 -18.75 -28.26 -6.41
C GLY A 35 -17.67 -29.03 -7.19
N LEU A 36 -16.52 -28.42 -7.47
CA LEU A 36 -15.41 -29.10 -8.15
C LEU A 36 -14.83 -30.24 -7.30
N TYR A 37 -14.96 -30.13 -5.98
CA TYR A 37 -14.47 -31.13 -5.03
C TYR A 37 -15.10 -32.51 -5.28
N GLU A 38 -16.39 -32.59 -5.62
CA GLU A 38 -17.10 -33.83 -5.90
C GLU A 38 -16.54 -34.59 -7.11
N ASN A 39 -15.92 -33.85 -8.03
CA ASN A 39 -15.33 -34.38 -9.29
C ASN A 39 -13.83 -34.13 -9.36
N LEU A 40 -13.15 -34.03 -8.23
CA LEU A 40 -11.74 -33.59 -8.13
C LEU A 40 -10.82 -34.42 -9.04
N ALA A 41 -10.96 -35.75 -9.05
CA ALA A 41 -10.15 -36.62 -9.87
C ALA A 41 -10.28 -36.37 -11.41
N GLN A 42 -11.46 -35.94 -11.85
CA GLN A 42 -11.67 -35.57 -13.27
C GLN A 42 -11.05 -34.19 -13.56
N VAL A 43 -11.19 -33.25 -12.64
CA VAL A 43 -10.67 -31.87 -12.79
C VAL A 43 -9.14 -31.84 -12.75
N THR A 44 -8.52 -32.71 -11.93
CA THR A 44 -7.05 -32.78 -11.76
C THR A 44 -6.37 -33.79 -12.70
N GLY A 45 -7.12 -34.49 -13.59
CA GLY A 45 -6.58 -35.54 -14.44
C GLY A 45 -5.95 -36.71 -13.68
N ASN A 46 -6.54 -37.06 -12.52
CA ASN A 46 -6.06 -38.08 -11.56
C ASN A 46 -4.76 -37.70 -10.82
N SER A 47 -4.26 -36.46 -10.92
CA SER A 47 -3.24 -35.94 -10.04
C SER A 47 -3.83 -35.69 -8.65
N VAL A 48 -3.02 -35.80 -7.60
CA VAL A 48 -3.46 -35.55 -6.21
C VAL A 48 -2.97 -34.16 -5.79
N PRO A 49 -3.84 -33.15 -5.74
CA PRO A 49 -3.46 -31.82 -5.25
C PRO A 49 -3.33 -31.80 -3.72
N GLU A 50 -2.59 -30.86 -3.18
CA GLU A 50 -2.78 -30.45 -1.80
C GLU A 50 -4.18 -29.82 -1.69
N VAL A 51 -4.97 -30.24 -0.71
CA VAL A 51 -6.32 -29.73 -0.48
C VAL A 51 -6.32 -28.82 0.73
N LEU A 52 -6.78 -27.58 0.54
CA LEU A 52 -6.98 -26.59 1.59
C LEU A 52 -8.49 -26.35 1.75
N ASP A 53 -9.04 -26.74 2.88
CA ASP A 53 -10.45 -26.44 3.19
C ASP A 53 -10.59 -25.00 3.70
N ALA A 54 -11.23 -24.19 2.91
CA ALA A 54 -11.48 -22.76 3.17
C ALA A 54 -12.93 -22.49 3.64
N ALA A 55 -13.61 -23.51 4.17
CA ALA A 55 -14.97 -23.34 4.68
C ALA A 55 -15.03 -22.23 5.77
N GLY A 56 -15.93 -21.27 5.55
CA GLY A 56 -16.08 -20.11 6.43
C GLY A 56 -15.13 -18.94 6.15
N LEU A 57 -14.17 -19.10 5.23
CA LEU A 57 -13.25 -18.04 4.83
C LEU A 57 -13.67 -17.35 3.54
N VAL A 58 -13.30 -16.08 3.43
CA VAL A 58 -13.33 -15.34 2.18
C VAL A 58 -12.05 -15.64 1.40
N ALA A 59 -12.19 -15.98 0.11
CA ALA A 59 -11.11 -16.03 -0.85
C ALA A 59 -11.18 -14.79 -1.74
N ALA A 60 -10.16 -13.94 -1.69
CA ALA A 60 -10.05 -12.75 -2.53
C ALA A 60 -8.73 -12.77 -3.30
N PRO A 61 -8.56 -11.93 -4.33
CA PRO A 61 -7.24 -11.71 -4.91
C PRO A 61 -6.23 -11.35 -3.83
N GLY A 62 -4.99 -11.81 -3.94
CA GLY A 62 -3.91 -11.37 -3.08
C GLY A 62 -3.84 -9.85 -3.04
N LEU A 63 -3.62 -9.28 -1.86
CA LEU A 63 -3.59 -7.84 -1.68
C LEU A 63 -2.37 -7.24 -2.39
N VAL A 64 -2.51 -6.01 -2.85
CA VAL A 64 -1.48 -5.25 -3.56
C VAL A 64 -1.22 -3.96 -2.79
N ASP A 65 0.02 -3.74 -2.37
CA ASP A 65 0.45 -2.50 -1.73
C ASP A 65 1.41 -1.74 -2.65
N VAL A 66 1.07 -0.52 -2.99
CA VAL A 66 1.87 0.28 -3.92
C VAL A 66 2.73 1.33 -3.23
N HIS A 67 2.79 1.29 -1.88
CA HIS A 67 3.57 2.22 -1.10
C HIS A 67 4.16 1.53 0.15
N SER A 68 5.35 0.94 0.00
CA SER A 68 6.06 0.24 1.08
C SER A 68 7.54 0.58 1.13
N HIS A 69 8.13 0.55 2.33
CA HIS A 69 9.54 0.81 2.57
C HIS A 69 10.23 -0.42 3.20
N PHE A 70 10.90 -1.23 2.41
CA PHE A 70 11.67 -2.37 2.94
C PHE A 70 13.10 -2.00 3.33
N ARG A 71 13.48 -0.70 3.22
CA ARG A 71 14.73 -0.15 3.75
C ARG A 71 16.02 -0.78 3.21
N ASP A 72 15.93 -1.57 2.18
CA ASP A 72 17.01 -2.35 1.58
C ASP A 72 17.16 -1.96 0.09
N PRO A 73 18.31 -1.45 -0.31
CA PRO A 73 19.61 -1.40 0.39
C PRO A 73 19.74 -0.28 1.45
N GLY A 74 20.67 -0.46 2.36
CA GLY A 74 21.26 0.59 3.19
C GLY A 74 20.75 0.70 4.62
N PHE A 75 19.50 0.37 4.91
CA PHE A 75 18.91 0.49 6.25
C PHE A 75 18.35 -0.84 6.77
N THR A 76 19.00 -1.94 6.40
CA THR A 76 18.55 -3.31 6.66
C THR A 76 18.41 -3.67 8.15
N TYR A 77 18.90 -2.82 9.04
CA TYR A 77 18.67 -2.96 10.47
C TYR A 77 17.23 -2.62 10.90
N LYS A 78 16.51 -1.82 10.10
CA LYS A 78 15.09 -1.49 10.33
C LYS A 78 14.15 -2.52 9.71
N GLU A 79 14.43 -2.87 8.47
CA GLU A 79 13.71 -3.84 7.66
C GLU A 79 14.59 -4.25 6.47
N ASP A 80 14.39 -5.42 5.91
CA ASP A 80 14.98 -5.83 4.65
C ASP A 80 13.93 -6.48 3.74
N ILE A 81 14.28 -6.71 2.48
CA ILE A 81 13.32 -7.24 1.48
C ILE A 81 12.75 -8.60 1.92
N GLU A 82 13.53 -9.44 2.60
CA GLU A 82 13.06 -10.75 3.05
C GLU A 82 12.07 -10.64 4.23
N THR A 83 12.39 -9.81 5.22
CA THR A 83 11.53 -9.63 6.41
C THR A 83 10.27 -8.86 6.07
N GLY A 84 10.37 -7.82 5.23
CA GLY A 84 9.21 -7.08 4.72
C GLY A 84 8.28 -7.94 3.87
N ALA A 85 8.84 -8.81 3.02
CA ALA A 85 8.05 -9.77 2.24
C ALA A 85 7.28 -10.77 3.14
N ARG A 86 7.89 -11.22 4.25
CA ARG A 86 7.18 -12.06 5.23
C ARG A 86 6.06 -11.30 5.95
N ALA A 87 6.29 -10.04 6.32
CA ALA A 87 5.26 -9.18 6.90
C ALA A 87 4.10 -8.94 5.93
N ALA A 88 4.40 -8.70 4.65
CA ALA A 88 3.43 -8.57 3.58
C ALA A 88 2.59 -9.86 3.43
N ALA A 89 3.24 -11.02 3.35
CA ALA A 89 2.56 -12.31 3.26
C ALA A 89 1.62 -12.55 4.45
N LYS A 90 2.03 -12.24 5.69
CA LYS A 90 1.16 -12.34 6.88
C LYS A 90 -0.03 -11.39 6.82
N GLY A 91 0.14 -10.22 6.20
CA GLY A 91 -0.94 -9.25 5.98
C GLY A 91 -1.89 -9.58 4.84
N GLY A 92 -1.64 -10.64 4.07
CA GLY A 92 -2.46 -11.04 2.92
C GLY A 92 -1.97 -10.47 1.57
N TYR A 93 -0.83 -9.77 1.57
CA TYR A 93 -0.26 -9.17 0.37
C TYR A 93 0.54 -10.20 -0.43
N THR A 94 0.28 -10.26 -1.72
CA THR A 94 1.03 -11.07 -2.68
C THR A 94 1.91 -10.22 -3.57
N THR A 95 1.65 -8.90 -3.62
CA THR A 95 2.41 -7.96 -4.44
C THR A 95 2.65 -6.67 -3.66
N VAL A 96 3.88 -6.17 -3.71
CA VAL A 96 4.26 -4.88 -3.14
C VAL A 96 5.09 -4.07 -4.14
N VAL A 97 4.89 -2.74 -4.16
CA VAL A 97 5.75 -1.80 -4.87
C VAL A 97 6.54 -1.01 -3.84
N LEU A 98 7.87 -1.09 -3.93
CA LEU A 98 8.76 -0.43 -2.99
C LEU A 98 9.06 0.99 -3.42
N MET A 99 9.15 1.89 -2.44
CA MET A 99 9.62 3.25 -2.64
C MET A 99 11.13 3.31 -2.85
N ALA A 100 11.56 4.30 -3.63
CA ALA A 100 12.92 4.43 -4.13
C ALA A 100 13.92 5.05 -3.13
N ASN A 101 13.47 5.48 -1.93
CA ASN A 101 14.25 6.23 -0.95
C ASN A 101 15.17 5.36 -0.06
N THR A 102 15.90 4.48 -0.69
CA THR A 102 16.91 3.60 -0.08
C THR A 102 18.31 4.26 -0.03
N LYS A 103 19.35 3.53 0.38
CA LYS A 103 20.73 4.03 0.38
C LYS A 103 21.69 2.98 -0.17
N PRO A 104 22.16 3.11 -1.42
CA PRO A 104 21.85 4.20 -2.35
C PRO A 104 20.36 4.23 -2.74
N ALA A 105 19.89 5.37 -3.23
CA ALA A 105 18.57 5.50 -3.78
C ALA A 105 18.43 4.68 -5.09
N VAL A 106 17.21 4.29 -5.46
CA VAL A 106 16.96 3.54 -6.71
C VAL A 106 16.93 4.53 -7.88
N ASP A 107 18.09 5.12 -8.19
CA ASP A 107 18.27 6.14 -9.22
C ASP A 107 19.11 5.68 -10.43
N ASN A 108 19.46 4.40 -10.46
CA ASN A 108 20.30 3.79 -11.48
C ASN A 108 19.98 2.30 -11.64
N GLU A 109 20.41 1.71 -12.77
CA GLU A 109 20.14 0.31 -13.12
C GLU A 109 20.72 -0.70 -12.13
N GLU A 110 21.87 -0.42 -11.51
CA GLU A 110 22.52 -1.35 -10.57
C GLU A 110 21.67 -1.50 -9.30
N THR A 111 21.24 -0.38 -8.71
CA THR A 111 20.41 -0.40 -7.50
C THR A 111 19.03 -0.97 -7.80
N LEU A 112 18.44 -0.62 -8.93
CA LEU A 112 17.16 -1.19 -9.37
C LEU A 112 17.24 -2.71 -9.52
N SER A 113 18.26 -3.21 -10.23
CA SER A 113 18.48 -4.65 -10.42
C SER A 113 18.69 -5.37 -9.09
N TYR A 114 19.44 -4.78 -8.15
CA TYR A 114 19.64 -5.34 -6.82
C TYR A 114 18.30 -5.57 -6.10
N VAL A 115 17.41 -4.58 -6.08
CA VAL A 115 16.10 -4.68 -5.41
C VAL A 115 15.25 -5.76 -6.07
N LEU A 116 15.12 -5.74 -7.40
CA LEU A 116 14.32 -6.71 -8.13
C LEU A 116 14.85 -8.15 -8.00
N GLU A 117 16.17 -8.35 -8.10
CA GLU A 117 16.78 -9.69 -7.97
C GLU A 117 16.62 -10.25 -6.55
N LYS A 118 16.69 -9.39 -5.54
CA LYS A 118 16.47 -9.80 -4.16
C LYS A 118 14.99 -10.08 -3.90
N GLY A 119 14.10 -9.27 -4.44
CA GLY A 119 12.66 -9.46 -4.41
C GLY A 119 12.21 -10.79 -5.00
N ARG A 120 12.76 -11.18 -6.16
CA ARG A 120 12.47 -12.49 -6.81
C ARG A 120 12.81 -13.72 -5.98
N LYS A 121 13.60 -13.57 -4.93
CA LYS A 121 13.99 -14.66 -4.00
C LYS A 121 13.05 -14.77 -2.81
N THR A 122 12.10 -13.86 -2.68
CA THR A 122 11.05 -13.91 -1.65
C THR A 122 9.87 -14.76 -2.10
N GLY A 123 8.91 -14.96 -1.22
CA GLY A 123 7.70 -15.71 -1.54
C GLY A 123 6.60 -14.90 -2.20
N ILE A 124 6.77 -13.57 -2.38
CA ILE A 124 5.78 -12.66 -2.98
C ILE A 124 6.38 -11.89 -4.16
N HIS A 125 5.53 -11.22 -4.94
CA HIS A 125 5.97 -10.31 -5.99
C HIS A 125 6.45 -8.99 -5.37
N VAL A 126 7.70 -8.65 -5.60
CA VAL A 126 8.31 -7.39 -5.12
C VAL A 126 8.73 -6.59 -6.35
N GLU A 127 7.98 -5.53 -6.59
CA GLU A 127 8.25 -4.52 -7.60
C GLU A 127 8.82 -3.27 -6.94
N THR A 128 9.31 -2.31 -7.71
CA THR A 128 9.85 -1.06 -7.15
C THR A 128 9.68 0.12 -8.10
N CYS A 129 9.42 1.29 -7.53
CA CYS A 129 9.63 2.55 -8.22
C CYS A 129 11.13 2.85 -8.32
N ALA A 130 11.49 3.67 -9.32
CA ALA A 130 12.76 4.40 -9.32
C ALA A 130 12.54 5.86 -8.86
N THR A 131 13.61 6.58 -8.53
CA THR A 131 13.52 8.00 -8.21
C THR A 131 13.21 8.82 -9.46
N VAL A 132 12.61 9.99 -9.27
CA VAL A 132 12.44 10.99 -10.33
C VAL A 132 13.77 11.70 -10.59
N THR A 133 14.51 11.98 -9.49
CA THR A 133 15.76 12.76 -9.59
C THR A 133 16.96 12.00 -9.02
N MET A 134 18.14 12.26 -9.61
CA MET A 134 19.41 11.68 -9.18
C MET A 134 19.67 11.94 -7.70
N GLY A 135 19.76 10.87 -6.91
CA GLY A 135 19.95 10.91 -5.46
C GLY A 135 18.84 11.64 -4.70
N MET A 136 17.64 11.77 -5.30
CA MET A 136 16.48 12.49 -4.73
C MET A 136 16.82 13.96 -4.37
N LYS A 137 17.57 14.65 -5.22
CA LYS A 137 18.05 16.02 -4.96
C LYS A 137 17.18 17.12 -5.59
N GLY A 138 16.15 16.74 -6.35
CA GLY A 138 15.26 17.67 -7.05
C GLY A 138 15.96 18.56 -8.10
N LYS A 139 17.04 18.08 -8.74
CA LYS A 139 17.87 18.89 -9.65
C LYS A 139 18.04 18.30 -11.04
N GLU A 140 18.23 17.03 -11.15
CA GLU A 140 18.55 16.32 -12.39
C GLU A 140 17.72 15.07 -12.47
N MET A 141 17.00 14.86 -13.57
CA MET A 141 16.19 13.66 -13.77
C MET A 141 17.07 12.43 -13.95
N VAL A 142 16.58 11.30 -13.47
CA VAL A 142 17.17 9.99 -13.79
C VAL A 142 16.89 9.61 -15.26
N PRO A 143 17.62 8.66 -15.85
CA PRO A 143 17.32 8.13 -17.19
C PRO A 143 16.06 7.23 -17.14
N MET A 144 14.87 7.84 -17.06
CA MET A 144 13.59 7.16 -16.81
C MET A 144 13.30 6.04 -17.81
N GLU A 145 13.57 6.27 -19.12
CA GLU A 145 13.34 5.26 -20.16
C GLU A 145 14.15 3.99 -19.90
N ALA A 146 15.44 4.14 -19.60
CA ALA A 146 16.32 3.00 -19.30
C ALA A 146 15.90 2.27 -18.02
N LEU A 147 15.44 2.99 -17.00
CA LEU A 147 14.96 2.39 -15.76
C LEU A 147 13.63 1.64 -15.94
N CYS A 148 12.71 2.16 -16.76
CA CYS A 148 11.49 1.43 -17.15
C CYS A 148 11.82 0.13 -17.91
N GLU A 149 12.73 0.18 -18.87
CA GLU A 149 13.18 -1.01 -19.63
C GLU A 149 13.81 -2.06 -18.71
N LYS A 150 14.36 -1.66 -17.57
CA LYS A 150 14.91 -2.54 -16.53
C LYS A 150 13.90 -3.05 -15.52
N GLY A 151 12.67 -2.53 -15.54
CA GLY A 151 11.58 -3.00 -14.71
C GLY A 151 11.15 -2.08 -13.57
N ALA A 152 11.50 -0.80 -13.59
CA ALA A 152 10.86 0.19 -12.72
C ALA A 152 9.39 0.33 -13.14
N VAL A 153 8.46 0.17 -12.18
CA VAL A 153 7.02 0.20 -12.45
C VAL A 153 6.40 1.58 -12.28
N GLY A 154 7.15 2.55 -11.79
CA GLY A 154 6.75 3.94 -11.58
C GLY A 154 7.91 4.78 -11.08
N PHE A 155 7.66 6.06 -10.82
CA PHE A 155 8.67 7.01 -10.37
C PHE A 155 8.20 7.83 -9.17
N THR A 156 9.09 8.03 -8.19
CA THR A 156 8.81 8.82 -6.99
C THR A 156 10.08 9.31 -6.31
N ASP A 157 10.10 10.56 -5.85
CA ASP A 157 11.05 11.06 -4.85
C ASP A 157 10.37 11.08 -3.47
N ASP A 158 9.69 9.99 -3.10
CA ASP A 158 8.94 9.89 -1.86
C ASP A 158 9.72 10.37 -0.63
N GLY A 159 9.07 11.22 0.18
CA GLY A 159 9.64 11.87 1.35
C GLY A 159 10.50 13.11 1.05
N VAL A 160 10.78 13.42 -0.23
CA VAL A 160 11.55 14.61 -0.63
C VAL A 160 10.85 15.30 -1.81
N PRO A 161 10.00 16.32 -1.55
CA PRO A 161 9.23 16.96 -2.61
C PRO A 161 10.14 17.71 -3.59
N ILE A 162 9.80 17.60 -4.87
CA ILE A 162 10.51 18.32 -5.93
C ILE A 162 9.94 19.74 -6.04
N MET A 163 10.74 20.75 -5.71
CA MET A 163 10.27 22.14 -5.65
C MET A 163 10.34 22.86 -7.02
N ASP A 164 11.12 22.36 -7.96
CA ASP A 164 11.24 22.92 -9.32
C ASP A 164 10.08 22.45 -10.20
N GLU A 165 9.12 23.35 -10.46
CA GLU A 165 7.97 23.06 -11.32
C GLU A 165 8.34 22.69 -12.75
N ALA A 166 9.43 23.23 -13.29
CA ALA A 166 9.84 22.91 -14.66
C ALA A 166 10.31 21.45 -14.74
N LEU A 167 11.03 21.00 -13.72
CA LEU A 167 11.47 19.62 -13.59
C LEU A 167 10.29 18.66 -13.38
N VAL A 168 9.33 19.00 -12.51
CA VAL A 168 8.11 18.21 -12.31
C VAL A 168 7.34 18.08 -13.62
N ARG A 169 7.16 19.18 -14.36
CA ARG A 169 6.46 19.17 -15.64
C ARG A 169 7.16 18.31 -16.70
N GLU A 170 8.50 18.33 -16.73
CA GLU A 170 9.29 17.48 -17.62
C GLU A 170 9.18 16.00 -17.23
N ALA A 171 9.27 15.67 -15.94
CA ALA A 171 9.09 14.33 -15.42
C ALA A 171 7.70 13.79 -15.75
N MET A 172 6.64 14.55 -15.51
CA MET A 172 5.27 14.17 -15.85
C MET A 172 5.06 13.93 -17.35
N ARG A 173 5.65 14.76 -18.22
CA ARG A 173 5.62 14.52 -19.67
C ARG A 173 6.36 13.25 -20.07
N THR A 174 7.42 12.91 -19.36
CA THR A 174 8.20 11.69 -19.60
C THR A 174 7.44 10.46 -19.19
N VAL A 175 6.90 10.38 -17.95
CA VAL A 175 6.11 9.24 -17.50
C VAL A 175 4.85 9.03 -18.34
N LYS A 176 4.23 10.11 -18.83
CA LYS A 176 3.10 10.01 -19.78
C LYS A 176 3.47 9.29 -21.07
N LYS A 177 4.68 9.50 -21.60
CA LYS A 177 5.17 8.79 -22.80
C LYS A 177 5.52 7.34 -22.51
N LEU A 178 5.98 7.06 -21.28
CA LEU A 178 6.36 5.72 -20.83
C LEU A 178 5.16 4.89 -20.38
N ASP A 179 4.00 5.51 -20.24
CA ASP A 179 2.76 4.87 -19.74
C ASP A 179 2.93 4.22 -18.37
N VAL A 180 3.57 4.95 -17.45
CA VAL A 180 3.76 4.55 -16.05
C VAL A 180 3.33 5.68 -15.11
N PRO A 181 2.91 5.39 -13.86
CA PRO A 181 2.54 6.42 -12.91
C PRO A 181 3.75 7.16 -12.35
N ILE A 182 3.50 8.41 -11.91
CA ILE A 182 4.39 9.16 -11.03
C ILE A 182 3.64 9.42 -9.72
N SER A 183 4.28 9.13 -8.58
CA SER A 183 3.68 9.35 -7.27
C SER A 183 4.50 10.31 -6.42
N PHE A 184 3.82 11.19 -5.66
CA PHE A 184 4.47 12.25 -4.91
C PHE A 184 4.02 12.34 -3.47
N HIS A 185 5.02 12.48 -2.60
CA HIS A 185 4.85 12.89 -1.20
C HIS A 185 4.75 14.41 -1.13
N GLU A 186 3.55 14.89 -0.90
CA GLU A 186 3.21 16.30 -1.08
C GLU A 186 3.28 17.06 0.26
N GLU A 187 4.48 17.40 0.70
CA GLU A 187 4.71 18.23 1.87
C GLU A 187 5.73 19.34 1.60
N ASN A 188 5.26 20.58 1.33
CA ASN A 188 6.14 21.74 1.15
C ASN A 188 6.88 22.09 2.47
N PRO A 189 8.23 21.97 2.50
CA PRO A 189 9.02 22.18 3.71
C PRO A 189 8.93 23.60 4.28
N ALA A 190 8.50 24.59 3.48
CA ALA A 190 8.32 25.96 3.94
C ALA A 190 7.22 26.12 5.01
N PHE A 191 6.32 25.13 5.11
CA PHE A 191 5.22 25.13 6.08
C PHE A 191 5.42 24.13 7.23
N ILE A 192 6.63 23.60 7.40
CA ILE A 192 6.95 22.56 8.40
C ILE A 192 8.02 23.07 9.35
N GLU A 193 7.68 23.17 10.64
CA GLU A 193 8.65 23.47 11.69
C GLU A 193 9.18 22.18 12.34
N ASN A 194 8.30 21.24 12.65
CA ASN A 194 8.65 19.88 13.07
C ASN A 194 7.85 18.87 12.25
N ASN A 195 8.57 17.99 11.59
CA ASN A 195 8.02 16.98 10.73
C ASN A 195 7.24 15.91 11.50
N GLY A 196 6.12 15.44 10.93
CA GLY A 196 5.33 14.33 11.46
C GLY A 196 4.44 14.64 12.66
N ILE A 197 4.30 15.91 13.02
CA ILE A 197 3.39 16.38 14.08
C ILE A 197 2.51 17.49 13.51
N ASN A 198 1.18 17.31 13.61
CA ASN A 198 0.23 18.31 13.12
C ASN A 198 0.38 19.66 13.86
N ALA A 199 0.36 20.76 13.11
CA ALA A 199 0.27 22.12 13.68
C ALA A 199 -1.14 22.36 14.22
N GLY A 200 -1.42 21.84 15.40
CA GLY A 200 -2.70 21.82 16.08
C GLY A 200 -2.57 21.45 17.55
N LYS A 201 -3.45 20.58 18.04
CA LYS A 201 -3.43 20.11 19.44
C LYS A 201 -2.16 19.33 19.76
N ALA A 202 -1.67 18.49 18.82
CA ALA A 202 -0.47 17.69 19.03
C ALA A 202 0.77 18.57 19.21
N SER A 203 1.01 19.54 18.33
CA SER A 203 2.14 20.45 18.45
C SER A 203 2.06 21.31 19.71
N ALA A 204 0.85 21.77 20.08
CA ALA A 204 0.63 22.51 21.33
C ALA A 204 0.91 21.67 22.58
N HIS A 205 0.52 20.39 22.58
CA HIS A 205 0.79 19.45 23.66
C HIS A 205 2.30 19.27 23.91
N TYR A 206 3.08 19.12 22.81
CA TYR A 206 4.53 18.96 22.93
C TYR A 206 5.29 20.29 23.10
N GLY A 207 4.61 21.43 23.00
CA GLY A 207 5.24 22.74 23.09
C GLY A 207 6.21 23.05 21.94
N ILE A 208 5.93 22.54 20.74
CA ILE A 208 6.77 22.68 19.53
C ILE A 208 5.92 23.24 18.38
N GLY A 209 6.55 23.73 17.30
CA GLY A 209 5.88 23.93 16.03
C GLY A 209 5.50 22.59 15.39
N GLY A 210 4.66 22.60 14.37
CA GLY A 210 4.21 21.40 13.68
C GLY A 210 4.26 21.55 12.16
N SER A 211 3.79 20.51 11.45
CA SER A 211 3.54 20.54 10.02
C SER A 211 2.15 21.13 9.78
N ARG A 212 2.11 22.30 9.15
CA ARG A 212 0.86 22.96 8.78
C ARG A 212 0.19 22.25 7.62
N ARG A 213 -1.15 22.32 7.57
CA ARG A 213 -1.92 21.69 6.47
C ARG A 213 -1.59 22.27 5.10
N GLU A 214 -1.14 23.54 5.07
CA GLU A 214 -0.68 24.20 3.85
C GLU A 214 0.52 23.51 3.20
N ALA A 215 1.31 22.75 3.96
CA ALA A 215 2.40 21.95 3.40
C ALA A 215 1.91 20.96 2.33
N GLU A 216 0.83 20.25 2.64
CA GLU A 216 0.20 19.30 1.71
C GLU A 216 -0.61 20.03 0.63
N ILE A 217 -1.47 20.95 1.02
CA ILE A 217 -2.40 21.66 0.13
C ILE A 217 -1.67 22.38 -1.00
N ASP A 218 -0.53 22.98 -0.72
CA ASP A 218 0.25 23.78 -1.66
C ASP A 218 0.78 22.92 -2.81
N LEU A 219 1.45 21.80 -2.50
CA LEU A 219 2.03 20.92 -3.49
C LEU A 219 0.97 20.07 -4.20
N VAL A 220 -0.03 19.55 -3.49
CA VAL A 220 -1.16 18.84 -4.12
C VAL A 220 -1.82 19.72 -5.18
N ARG A 221 -2.08 21.00 -4.88
CA ARG A 221 -2.67 21.92 -5.86
C ARG A 221 -1.76 22.12 -7.07
N ARG A 222 -0.47 22.36 -6.85
CA ARG A 222 0.52 22.57 -7.92
C ARG A 222 0.59 21.36 -8.86
N ASP A 223 0.74 20.16 -8.28
CA ASP A 223 1.05 18.98 -9.08
C ASP A 223 -0.18 18.40 -9.77
N LEU A 224 -1.37 18.59 -9.20
CA LEU A 224 -2.62 18.31 -9.90
C LEU A 224 -2.82 19.22 -11.13
N GLU A 225 -2.47 20.51 -11.05
CA GLU A 225 -2.56 21.41 -12.21
C GLU A 225 -1.55 21.01 -13.30
N ILE A 226 -0.33 20.62 -12.91
CA ILE A 226 0.68 20.14 -13.87
C ILE A 226 0.26 18.80 -14.49
N ALA A 227 -0.33 17.89 -13.71
CA ALA A 227 -0.87 16.62 -14.23
C ALA A 227 -2.00 16.84 -15.23
N LEU A 228 -2.91 17.76 -14.95
CA LEU A 228 -3.97 18.16 -15.90
C LEU A 228 -3.42 18.80 -17.18
N GLU A 229 -2.35 19.60 -17.09
CA GLU A 229 -1.65 20.20 -18.24
C GLU A 229 -0.98 19.12 -19.10
N THR A 230 -0.29 18.16 -18.47
CA THR A 230 0.55 17.18 -19.17
C THR A 230 -0.19 15.92 -19.57
N GLY A 231 -1.31 15.62 -18.93
CA GLY A 231 -2.05 14.37 -19.07
C GLY A 231 -1.34 13.17 -18.46
N ALA A 232 -0.41 13.38 -17.53
CA ALA A 232 0.28 12.32 -16.81
C ALA A 232 -0.66 11.59 -15.84
N CYS A 233 -0.42 10.30 -15.64
CA CYS A 233 -0.98 9.53 -14.54
C CYS A 233 -0.23 9.90 -13.26
N ILE A 234 -0.91 10.60 -12.34
CA ILE A 234 -0.35 11.00 -11.04
C ILE A 234 -1.07 10.26 -9.90
N ASP A 235 -0.30 9.87 -8.90
CA ASP A 235 -0.77 9.35 -7.64
C ASP A 235 -0.33 10.26 -6.49
N ILE A 236 -1.31 10.83 -5.79
CA ILE A 236 -1.08 11.64 -4.59
C ILE A 236 -0.97 10.67 -3.41
N GLN A 237 0.26 10.51 -2.91
CA GLN A 237 0.55 9.59 -1.82
C GLN A 237 -0.15 10.01 -0.52
N HIS A 238 -0.59 9.01 0.27
CA HIS A 238 -1.02 9.10 1.69
C HIS A 238 -1.73 10.41 2.07
N ILE A 239 -2.78 10.79 1.35
CA ILE A 239 -3.49 12.06 1.56
C ILE A 239 -4.03 12.19 2.99
N SER A 240 -3.83 13.36 3.63
CA SER A 240 -4.14 13.55 5.04
C SER A 240 -5.14 14.67 5.35
N SER A 241 -5.25 15.71 4.51
CA SER A 241 -6.11 16.87 4.76
C SER A 241 -7.37 16.89 3.92
N LYS A 242 -8.47 17.38 4.48
CA LYS A 242 -9.77 17.51 3.77
C LYS A 242 -9.70 18.41 2.55
N GLU A 243 -8.86 19.44 2.60
CA GLU A 243 -8.67 20.36 1.48
C GLU A 243 -7.96 19.67 0.32
N ALA A 244 -6.96 18.81 0.61
CA ALA A 244 -6.28 18.02 -0.44
C ALA A 244 -7.22 16.99 -1.06
N VAL A 245 -8.06 16.31 -0.28
CA VAL A 245 -9.13 15.43 -0.79
C VAL A 245 -10.03 16.19 -1.76
N GLU A 246 -10.45 17.41 -1.42
CA GLU A 246 -11.30 18.21 -2.31
C GLU A 246 -10.58 18.64 -3.58
N LEU A 247 -9.28 18.98 -3.51
CA LEU A 247 -8.48 19.27 -4.70
C LEU A 247 -8.40 18.09 -5.66
N VAL A 248 -8.16 16.87 -5.16
CA VAL A 248 -8.19 15.63 -5.95
C VAL A 248 -9.56 15.42 -6.59
N ARG A 249 -10.64 15.60 -5.82
CA ARG A 249 -12.03 15.47 -6.34
C ARG A 249 -12.30 16.42 -7.49
N GLN A 250 -11.84 17.66 -7.38
CA GLN A 250 -12.00 18.66 -8.44
C GLN A 250 -11.14 18.34 -9.67
N ALA A 251 -9.91 17.88 -9.50
CA ALA A 251 -9.02 17.51 -10.58
C ALA A 251 -9.57 16.31 -11.39
N LYS A 252 -10.10 15.28 -10.69
CA LYS A 252 -10.79 14.15 -11.34
C LYS A 252 -12.00 14.59 -12.16
N LYS A 253 -12.83 15.51 -11.64
CA LYS A 253 -13.99 16.06 -12.38
C LYS A 253 -13.57 16.82 -13.64
N ARG A 254 -12.35 17.32 -13.71
CA ARG A 254 -11.78 17.98 -14.91
C ARG A 254 -11.23 16.98 -15.93
N GLY A 255 -11.31 15.67 -15.63
CA GLY A 255 -10.93 14.59 -16.55
C GLY A 255 -9.44 14.25 -16.52
N GLY A 256 -8.71 14.60 -15.46
CA GLY A 256 -7.33 14.19 -15.25
C GLY A 256 -7.21 12.70 -14.90
N ASP A 257 -6.09 12.10 -15.28
CA ASP A 257 -5.67 10.76 -14.86
C ASP A 257 -5.03 10.86 -13.47
N ILE A 258 -5.90 11.06 -12.49
CA ILE A 258 -5.55 11.46 -11.12
C ILE A 258 -5.94 10.35 -10.17
N HIS A 259 -5.00 9.92 -9.35
CA HIS A 259 -5.20 8.93 -8.30
C HIS A 259 -4.76 9.49 -6.94
N ALA A 260 -5.23 8.88 -5.87
CA ALA A 260 -4.82 9.23 -4.52
C ALA A 260 -4.89 8.01 -3.60
N GLU A 261 -3.96 7.95 -2.66
CA GLU A 261 -3.88 6.94 -1.62
C GLU A 261 -4.47 7.42 -0.29
N ALA A 262 -5.10 6.50 0.44
CA ALA A 262 -5.31 6.64 1.87
C ALA A 262 -4.52 5.55 2.60
N THR A 263 -3.95 5.89 3.75
CA THR A 263 -3.30 4.88 4.58
C THR A 263 -4.20 4.41 5.72
N PRO A 264 -3.99 3.20 6.24
CA PRO A 264 -4.74 2.69 7.38
C PRO A 264 -4.68 3.59 8.60
N HIS A 265 -3.55 4.26 8.85
CA HIS A 265 -3.41 5.16 9.98
C HIS A 265 -4.16 6.48 9.78
N HIS A 266 -4.25 7.04 8.56
CA HIS A 266 -4.98 8.29 8.31
C HIS A 266 -6.50 8.14 8.37
N PHE A 267 -7.07 6.99 8.05
CA PHE A 267 -8.51 6.77 8.26
C PHE A 267 -8.86 6.23 9.65
N SER A 268 -7.88 5.79 10.45
CA SER A 268 -8.11 5.19 11.77
C SER A 268 -7.81 6.12 12.95
N LEU A 269 -6.87 7.04 12.79
CA LEU A 269 -6.27 7.83 13.86
C LEU A 269 -6.38 9.34 13.61
N THR A 270 -6.20 10.12 14.68
CA THR A 270 -6.17 11.59 14.66
C THR A 270 -4.92 12.12 15.38
N GLU A 271 -4.74 13.44 15.41
CA GLU A 271 -3.65 14.09 16.16
C GLU A 271 -3.71 13.83 17.68
N GLU A 272 -4.90 13.46 18.21
CA GLU A 272 -5.06 13.08 19.61
C GLU A 272 -4.42 11.72 19.90
N ASP A 273 -4.40 10.83 18.90
CA ASP A 273 -3.67 9.57 18.99
C ASP A 273 -2.14 9.79 18.95
N ALA A 274 -1.67 10.81 18.21
CA ALA A 274 -0.26 11.20 18.26
C ALA A 274 0.15 11.71 19.66
N ILE A 275 -0.75 12.33 20.42
CA ILE A 275 -0.53 12.66 21.83
C ILE A 275 -0.48 11.40 22.69
N THR A 276 -1.40 10.47 22.44
CA THR A 276 -1.57 9.24 23.25
C THR A 276 -0.41 8.26 23.05
N TYR A 277 -0.01 8.00 21.78
CA TYR A 277 0.99 6.99 21.41
C TYR A 277 2.39 7.58 21.17
N GLY A 278 2.53 8.91 21.20
CA GLY A 278 3.81 9.59 21.05
C GLY A 278 4.48 9.26 19.71
N THR A 279 5.76 8.92 19.79
CA THR A 279 6.58 8.62 18.60
C THR A 279 6.05 7.46 17.77
N MET A 280 5.32 6.50 18.37
CA MET A 280 4.74 5.36 17.66
C MET A 280 3.61 5.79 16.69
N ALA A 281 3.00 6.96 16.89
CA ALA A 281 2.01 7.56 16.00
C ALA A 281 2.54 8.82 15.27
N LYS A 282 3.85 9.07 15.32
CA LYS A 282 4.50 10.11 14.53
C LYS A 282 4.64 9.64 13.09
N MET A 283 3.98 10.35 12.15
CA MET A 283 3.88 9.97 10.74
C MET A 283 3.92 11.17 9.81
N ASN A 284 4.41 11.00 8.58
CA ASN A 284 4.38 11.99 7.49
C ASN A 284 3.50 11.50 6.33
N PRO A 285 2.53 12.32 5.90
CA PRO A 285 2.01 13.53 6.55
C PRO A 285 1.50 13.23 7.97
N PRO A 286 1.42 14.22 8.87
CA PRO A 286 0.98 13.96 10.24
C PRO A 286 -0.47 13.53 10.30
N LEU A 287 -0.82 12.78 11.35
CA LEU A 287 -2.20 12.53 11.73
C LEU A 287 -2.87 13.87 12.00
N ARG A 288 -3.98 14.14 11.33
CA ARG A 288 -4.69 15.43 11.38
C ARG A 288 -5.88 15.38 12.33
N GLU A 289 -6.75 16.37 12.24
CA GLU A 289 -7.96 16.48 13.03
C GLU A 289 -9.02 15.46 12.60
N GLU A 290 -10.04 15.26 13.44
CA GLU A 290 -11.17 14.35 13.15
C GLU A 290 -11.90 14.71 11.85
N ALA A 291 -12.03 16.00 11.54
CA ALA A 291 -12.66 16.44 10.29
C ALA A 291 -11.87 16.00 9.02
N ASP A 292 -10.57 15.90 9.14
CA ASP A 292 -9.71 15.42 8.06
C ASP A 292 -9.81 13.91 7.91
N ARG A 293 -9.77 13.17 9.03
CA ARG A 293 -10.00 11.71 9.03
C ARG A 293 -11.34 11.35 8.37
N LEU A 294 -12.40 12.05 8.73
CA LEU A 294 -13.72 11.84 8.11
C LEU A 294 -13.73 12.18 6.62
N ALA A 295 -13.00 13.21 6.18
CA ALA A 295 -12.90 13.55 4.76
C ALA A 295 -12.12 12.49 3.96
N VAL A 296 -11.09 11.87 4.54
CA VAL A 296 -10.39 10.72 3.93
C VAL A 296 -11.36 9.54 3.77
N ILE A 297 -12.16 9.22 4.80
CA ILE A 297 -13.18 8.16 4.71
C ILE A 297 -14.21 8.49 3.62
N GLU A 298 -14.70 9.71 3.57
CA GLU A 298 -15.66 10.12 2.52
C GLU A 298 -15.03 10.05 1.12
N GLY A 299 -13.74 10.42 0.98
CA GLY A 299 -12.99 10.26 -0.27
C GLY A 299 -12.86 8.79 -0.71
N LEU A 300 -12.69 7.86 0.24
CA LEU A 300 -12.71 6.43 -0.04
C LEU A 300 -14.10 5.95 -0.49
N LYS A 301 -15.19 6.50 0.07
CA LYS A 301 -16.59 6.14 -0.27
C LYS A 301 -17.00 6.63 -1.65
N ASP A 302 -16.69 7.85 -1.98
CA ASP A 302 -17.14 8.49 -3.23
C ASP A 302 -16.18 8.24 -4.42
N GLY A 303 -15.07 7.52 -4.20
CA GLY A 303 -14.08 7.19 -5.23
C GLY A 303 -13.12 8.34 -5.56
N THR A 304 -13.09 9.41 -4.76
CA THR A 304 -12.05 10.44 -4.85
C THR A 304 -10.68 9.84 -4.52
N ILE A 305 -10.63 8.98 -3.51
CA ILE A 305 -9.45 8.20 -3.13
C ILE A 305 -9.65 6.77 -3.67
N ASP A 306 -8.78 6.36 -4.57
CA ASP A 306 -8.93 5.13 -5.34
C ASP A 306 -8.45 3.91 -4.60
N LEU A 307 -7.41 4.05 -3.80
CA LEU A 307 -6.68 2.92 -3.23
C LEU A 307 -6.28 3.16 -1.78
N ILE A 308 -6.03 2.08 -1.11
CA ILE A 308 -5.45 2.04 0.23
C ILE A 308 -4.04 1.47 0.09
N ALA A 309 -3.05 2.29 0.42
CA ALA A 309 -1.65 1.90 0.50
C ALA A 309 -1.18 2.00 1.94
N THR A 310 -0.22 1.16 2.34
CA THR A 310 0.11 1.06 3.77
C THR A 310 1.05 2.15 4.25
N ASP A 311 1.90 2.67 3.37
CA ASP A 311 3.10 3.42 3.75
C ASP A 311 3.83 2.70 4.90
N HIS A 312 4.04 1.39 4.72
CA HIS A 312 4.78 0.56 5.68
C HIS A 312 6.19 1.12 5.83
N ALA A 313 6.38 1.87 6.92
CA ALA A 313 7.58 2.68 7.16
C ALA A 313 8.30 2.24 8.45
N PRO A 314 9.06 1.13 8.41
CA PRO A 314 9.72 0.55 9.56
C PRO A 314 10.87 1.43 10.08
N HIS A 315 10.96 1.53 11.40
CA HIS A 315 12.02 2.17 12.16
C HIS A 315 12.37 1.33 13.39
N SER A 316 13.66 1.32 13.75
CA SER A 316 14.10 0.55 14.91
C SER A 316 13.52 1.13 16.21
N ARG A 317 13.43 0.28 17.23
CA ARG A 317 12.98 0.70 18.56
C ARG A 317 13.83 1.83 19.12
N GLU A 318 15.14 1.75 18.97
CA GLU A 318 16.07 2.79 19.40
C GLU A 318 15.81 4.15 18.75
N GLU A 319 15.39 4.15 17.48
CA GLU A 319 15.02 5.39 16.76
C GLU A 319 13.69 5.95 17.27
N LYS A 320 12.72 5.09 17.57
CA LYS A 320 11.39 5.51 18.06
C LYS A 320 11.39 5.89 19.56
N GLU A 321 12.38 5.46 20.35
CA GLU A 321 12.57 5.85 21.76
C GLU A 321 13.18 7.24 21.94
N LYS A 322 13.64 7.88 20.86
CA LYS A 322 14.15 9.26 20.89
C LYS A 322 13.05 10.26 21.22
N PRO A 323 13.41 11.49 21.66
CA PRO A 323 12.45 12.59 21.82
C PRO A 323 11.60 12.79 20.56
N ILE A 324 10.38 13.29 20.73
CA ILE A 324 9.42 13.45 19.61
C ILE A 324 9.96 14.30 18.45
N THR A 325 10.86 15.24 18.72
CA THR A 325 11.51 16.08 17.71
C THR A 325 12.62 15.38 16.92
N GLU A 326 13.18 14.28 17.48
CA GLU A 326 14.32 13.55 16.89
C GLU A 326 13.92 12.17 16.32
N ALA A 327 12.85 11.58 16.88
CA ALA A 327 12.35 10.30 16.40
C ALA A 327 11.88 10.41 14.95
N PRO A 328 12.23 9.47 14.06
CA PRO A 328 11.76 9.50 12.69
C PRO A 328 10.24 9.23 12.61
N SER A 329 9.61 9.81 11.60
CA SER A 329 8.21 9.53 11.25
C SER A 329 8.12 8.16 10.55
N GLY A 330 7.09 7.40 10.89
CA GLY A 330 6.82 6.10 10.26
C GLY A 330 6.00 5.19 11.16
N ILE A 331 5.09 4.45 10.54
CA ILE A 331 4.24 3.41 11.13
C ILE A 331 4.34 2.18 10.22
N ILE A 332 4.48 0.97 10.79
CA ILE A 332 4.36 -0.26 10.00
C ILE A 332 2.88 -0.58 9.76
N GLY A 333 2.52 -0.97 8.53
CA GLY A 333 1.12 -1.09 8.12
C GLY A 333 0.69 -2.43 7.55
N LEU A 334 1.58 -3.17 6.89
CA LEU A 334 1.24 -4.36 6.09
C LEU A 334 0.42 -5.40 6.86
N GLU A 335 0.80 -5.74 8.08
CA GLU A 335 0.17 -6.80 8.87
C GLU A 335 -1.19 -6.42 9.47
N THR A 336 -1.57 -5.14 9.42
CA THR A 336 -2.80 -4.64 10.05
C THR A 336 -3.78 -3.97 9.08
N ALA A 337 -3.37 -3.68 7.85
CA ALA A 337 -4.15 -2.87 6.90
C ALA A 337 -5.54 -3.46 6.59
N LEU A 338 -5.62 -4.75 6.23
CA LEU A 338 -6.90 -5.41 5.97
C LEU A 338 -7.81 -5.37 7.19
N SER A 339 -7.29 -5.72 8.36
CA SER A 339 -8.06 -5.77 9.60
C SER A 339 -8.50 -4.38 10.07
N LEU A 340 -7.68 -3.34 9.88
CA LEU A 340 -8.07 -1.95 10.13
C LEU A 340 -9.16 -1.52 9.15
N GLY A 341 -9.03 -1.87 7.87
CA GLY A 341 -10.06 -1.61 6.86
C GLY A 341 -11.39 -2.27 7.23
N ILE A 342 -11.37 -3.54 7.64
CA ILE A 342 -12.59 -4.23 8.09
C ILE A 342 -13.16 -3.56 9.35
N THR A 343 -12.35 -3.37 10.39
CA THR A 343 -12.81 -2.83 11.68
C THR A 343 -13.29 -1.39 11.60
N LYS A 344 -12.60 -0.54 10.82
CA LYS A 344 -12.84 0.91 10.78
C LYS A 344 -13.75 1.35 9.64
N LEU A 345 -13.86 0.58 8.56
CA LEU A 345 -14.62 0.97 7.39
C LEU A 345 -15.81 0.03 7.12
N VAL A 346 -15.62 -1.30 7.23
CA VAL A 346 -16.69 -2.27 6.92
C VAL A 346 -17.65 -2.43 8.11
N ASP A 347 -17.14 -2.67 9.31
CA ASP A 347 -17.96 -2.86 10.52
C ASP A 347 -18.73 -1.59 10.89
N THR A 348 -18.20 -0.42 10.57
CA THR A 348 -18.86 0.87 10.74
C THR A 348 -19.80 1.24 9.59
N ARG A 349 -19.85 0.40 8.53
CA ARG A 349 -20.68 0.58 7.33
C ARG A 349 -20.32 1.79 6.47
N GLU A 350 -19.08 2.22 6.53
CA GLU A 350 -18.55 3.25 5.63
C GLU A 350 -18.28 2.66 4.24
N LEU A 351 -17.76 1.44 4.15
CA LEU A 351 -17.58 0.68 2.93
C LEU A 351 -18.23 -0.70 3.01
N THR A 352 -18.51 -1.31 1.85
CA THR A 352 -18.74 -2.76 1.75
C THR A 352 -17.40 -3.49 1.76
N LEU A 353 -17.41 -4.79 2.11
CA LEU A 353 -16.18 -5.60 2.03
C LEU A 353 -15.65 -5.66 0.59
N MET A 354 -16.54 -5.77 -0.41
CA MET A 354 -16.16 -5.73 -1.83
C MET A 354 -15.44 -4.43 -2.19
N SER A 355 -15.97 -3.27 -1.76
CA SER A 355 -15.36 -1.97 -2.01
C SER A 355 -14.02 -1.79 -1.28
N LEU A 356 -13.86 -2.36 -0.07
CA LEU A 356 -12.57 -2.37 0.62
C LEU A 356 -11.54 -3.20 -0.17
N LEU A 357 -11.94 -4.42 -0.59
CA LEU A 357 -11.06 -5.29 -1.38
C LEU A 357 -10.67 -4.66 -2.72
N GLU A 358 -11.59 -3.96 -3.39
CA GLU A 358 -11.28 -3.23 -4.62
C GLU A 358 -10.09 -2.28 -4.44
N LYS A 359 -10.08 -1.53 -3.31
CA LYS A 359 -9.03 -0.55 -2.99
C LYS A 359 -7.71 -1.18 -2.53
N LEU A 360 -7.72 -2.44 -2.13
CA LEU A 360 -6.54 -3.18 -1.70
C LEU A 360 -6.03 -4.18 -2.76
N THR A 361 -6.70 -4.31 -3.91
CA THR A 361 -6.37 -5.32 -4.91
C THR A 361 -6.33 -4.73 -6.33
N CYS A 362 -7.46 -4.69 -7.03
CA CYS A 362 -7.49 -4.36 -8.45
C CYS A 362 -7.22 -2.87 -8.74
N ASN A 363 -7.55 -1.93 -7.86
CA ASN A 363 -7.28 -0.51 -8.11
C ASN A 363 -5.76 -0.21 -8.09
N PRO A 364 -5.00 -0.58 -7.01
CA PRO A 364 -3.54 -0.38 -7.03
C PRO A 364 -2.85 -1.18 -8.14
N ALA A 365 -3.33 -2.40 -8.45
CA ALA A 365 -2.77 -3.18 -9.55
C ALA A 365 -2.96 -2.51 -10.92
N ARG A 366 -4.14 -1.92 -11.18
CA ARG A 366 -4.39 -1.19 -12.44
C ARG A 366 -3.53 0.05 -12.55
N LEU A 367 -3.37 0.81 -11.47
CA LEU A 367 -2.56 2.03 -11.45
C LEU A 367 -1.11 1.77 -11.90
N TYR A 368 -0.53 0.68 -11.42
CA TYR A 368 0.86 0.30 -11.72
C TYR A 368 0.99 -0.77 -12.81
N HIS A 369 -0.10 -1.07 -13.55
CA HIS A 369 -0.14 -2.04 -14.66
C HIS A 369 0.36 -3.44 -14.28
N LEU A 370 0.08 -3.88 -13.04
CA LEU A 370 0.54 -5.16 -12.51
C LEU A 370 -0.41 -6.30 -12.90
N ASP A 371 0.16 -7.49 -13.21
CA ASP A 371 -0.63 -8.73 -13.42
C ASP A 371 -1.06 -9.30 -12.07
N ALA A 372 -1.92 -8.58 -11.35
CA ALA A 372 -2.36 -8.86 -9.98
C ALA A 372 -3.77 -8.31 -9.70
N GLY A 373 -4.32 -8.61 -8.53
CA GLY A 373 -5.55 -8.00 -8.02
C GLY A 373 -6.85 -8.54 -8.63
N TYR A 374 -6.83 -9.72 -9.23
CA TYR A 374 -8.00 -10.38 -9.81
C TYR A 374 -7.92 -11.91 -9.69
N LEU A 375 -9.09 -12.57 -9.77
CA LEU A 375 -9.19 -14.04 -9.83
C LEU A 375 -9.86 -14.42 -11.16
N ALA A 376 -9.12 -15.12 -12.02
CA ALA A 376 -9.64 -15.64 -13.29
C ALA A 376 -8.90 -16.90 -13.71
N GLU A 377 -9.56 -17.80 -14.47
CA GLU A 377 -8.90 -18.94 -15.10
C GLU A 377 -7.80 -18.44 -16.04
N GLY A 378 -6.59 -18.97 -15.91
CA GLY A 378 -5.38 -18.52 -16.59
C GLY A 378 -4.66 -17.34 -15.91
N GLY A 379 -5.27 -16.67 -14.96
CA GLY A 379 -4.66 -15.59 -14.17
C GLY A 379 -3.68 -16.09 -13.10
N PRO A 380 -2.96 -15.19 -12.42
CA PRO A 380 -2.03 -15.53 -11.35
C PRO A 380 -2.75 -16.23 -10.20
N ALA A 381 -2.10 -17.22 -9.61
CA ALA A 381 -2.62 -17.92 -8.44
C ALA A 381 -2.22 -17.19 -7.16
N ASP A 382 -2.64 -15.92 -7.06
CA ASP A 382 -2.38 -15.00 -5.96
C ASP A 382 -3.68 -14.78 -5.18
N ILE A 383 -3.78 -15.38 -4.00
CA ILE A 383 -5.04 -15.48 -3.26
C ILE A 383 -4.78 -15.22 -1.79
N VAL A 384 -5.64 -14.42 -1.16
CA VAL A 384 -5.72 -14.30 0.28
C VAL A 384 -6.97 -15.01 0.81
N LEU A 385 -6.80 -15.81 1.86
CA LEU A 385 -7.89 -16.41 2.62
C LEU A 385 -7.95 -15.78 4.01
N PHE A 386 -9.10 -15.24 4.39
CA PHE A 386 -9.29 -14.59 5.67
C PHE A 386 -10.70 -14.77 6.23
N ASP A 387 -10.82 -14.72 7.56
CA ASP A 387 -12.13 -14.67 8.23
C ASP A 387 -12.48 -13.21 8.55
N PRO A 388 -13.47 -12.61 7.85
CA PRO A 388 -13.82 -11.20 8.06
C PRO A 388 -14.45 -10.93 9.44
N LYS A 389 -14.90 -11.97 10.16
CA LYS A 389 -15.59 -11.86 11.44
C LYS A 389 -14.72 -12.23 12.63
N GLU A 390 -13.62 -12.92 12.41
CA GLU A 390 -12.73 -13.31 13.49
C GLU A 390 -12.06 -12.08 14.10
N SER A 391 -12.25 -11.94 15.43
CA SER A 391 -11.58 -10.92 16.23
C SER A 391 -10.27 -11.47 16.81
N TYR A 392 -9.22 -10.67 16.74
CA TYR A 392 -7.94 -10.99 17.36
C TYR A 392 -7.31 -9.72 17.97
N THR A 393 -6.37 -9.92 18.88
CA THR A 393 -5.58 -8.83 19.43
C THR A 393 -4.23 -8.79 18.70
N VAL A 394 -3.80 -7.60 18.28
CA VAL A 394 -2.47 -7.41 17.70
C VAL A 394 -1.44 -7.57 18.82
N ASP A 395 -0.78 -8.71 18.88
CA ASP A 395 0.16 -9.09 19.95
C ASP A 395 1.64 -9.05 19.53
N GLY A 396 1.91 -8.78 18.23
CA GLY A 396 3.25 -8.67 17.68
C GLY A 396 3.25 -8.63 16.15
N PHE A 397 4.45 -8.44 15.61
CA PHE A 397 4.68 -8.30 14.16
C PHE A 397 5.76 -9.28 13.67
N VAL A 398 5.67 -9.68 12.41
CA VAL A 398 6.70 -10.44 11.69
C VAL A 398 7.72 -9.51 11.06
N SER A 399 7.33 -8.27 10.75
CA SER A 399 8.25 -7.20 10.40
C SER A 399 9.41 -7.14 11.42
N LYS A 400 10.59 -6.79 10.95
CA LYS A 400 11.77 -6.59 11.81
C LYS A 400 11.57 -5.45 12.81
N SER A 401 10.71 -4.49 12.47
CA SER A 401 10.34 -3.34 13.30
C SER A 401 8.95 -3.52 13.92
N ASP A 402 8.72 -2.85 15.07
CA ASP A 402 7.46 -2.90 15.82
C ASP A 402 6.83 -1.51 16.04
N ASN A 403 7.24 -0.51 15.25
CA ASN A 403 6.77 0.87 15.36
C ASN A 403 5.33 1.03 14.86
N SER A 404 4.39 0.66 15.72
CA SER A 404 2.95 0.72 15.44
C SER A 404 2.15 1.15 16.67
N PRO A 405 1.21 2.11 16.55
CA PRO A 405 0.27 2.45 17.61
C PRO A 405 -0.82 1.39 17.79
N PHE A 406 -0.92 0.43 16.87
CA PHE A 406 -1.98 -0.59 16.86
C PHE A 406 -1.65 -1.82 17.71
N LEU A 407 -0.46 -1.91 18.29
CA LEU A 407 -0.11 -3.00 19.22
C LEU A 407 -1.09 -3.00 20.40
N GLY A 408 -1.68 -4.18 20.70
CA GLY A 408 -2.71 -4.35 21.72
C GLY A 408 -4.13 -4.01 21.26
N TRP A 409 -4.33 -3.51 20.06
CA TRP A 409 -5.68 -3.27 19.53
C TRP A 409 -6.39 -4.58 19.21
N LYS A 410 -7.70 -4.60 19.45
CA LYS A 410 -8.58 -5.67 19.02
C LYS A 410 -9.15 -5.31 17.65
N LEU A 411 -8.84 -6.13 16.64
CA LEU A 411 -9.26 -5.95 15.26
C LEU A 411 -10.08 -7.13 14.78
N ASN A 412 -10.92 -6.92 13.77
CA ASN A 412 -11.65 -7.95 13.05
C ASN A 412 -11.02 -8.19 11.68
N GLY A 413 -11.21 -9.38 11.14
CA GLY A 413 -10.68 -9.73 9.82
C GLY A 413 -9.27 -10.32 9.91
N LYS A 414 -9.18 -11.61 10.24
CA LYS A 414 -7.90 -12.30 10.41
C LYS A 414 -7.50 -13.03 9.14
N VAL A 415 -6.31 -12.71 8.61
CA VAL A 415 -5.70 -13.46 7.51
C VAL A 415 -5.33 -14.86 8.01
N ARG A 416 -5.72 -15.89 7.26
CA ARG A 416 -5.48 -17.30 7.57
C ARG A 416 -4.48 -17.93 6.63
N CYS A 417 -4.49 -17.51 5.37
CA CYS A 417 -3.54 -18.04 4.40
C CYS A 417 -3.31 -17.01 3.30
N THR A 418 -2.09 -16.93 2.84
CA THR A 418 -1.70 -16.18 1.65
C THR A 418 -1.00 -17.11 0.68
N ILE A 419 -1.48 -17.12 -0.54
CA ILE A 419 -0.98 -17.95 -1.63
C ILE A 419 -0.47 -17.00 -2.70
N CYS A 420 0.78 -17.14 -3.11
CA CYS A 420 1.39 -16.34 -4.16
C CYS A 420 2.05 -17.28 -5.20
N GLY A 421 1.73 -17.07 -6.46
CA GLY A 421 2.19 -17.96 -7.52
C GLY A 421 1.79 -19.43 -7.30
N GLY A 422 0.66 -19.68 -6.62
CA GLY A 422 0.16 -21.02 -6.30
C GLY A 422 0.85 -21.71 -5.12
N GLU A 423 1.80 -21.05 -4.46
CA GLU A 423 2.52 -21.56 -3.29
C GLU A 423 2.01 -20.87 -2.01
N ILE A 424 1.86 -21.63 -0.94
CA ILE A 424 1.45 -21.09 0.36
C ILE A 424 2.65 -20.35 0.98
N VAL A 425 2.56 -19.01 1.06
CA VAL A 425 3.62 -18.15 1.61
C VAL A 425 3.37 -17.73 3.06
N TYR A 426 2.11 -17.86 3.51
CA TYR A 426 1.72 -17.70 4.91
C TYR A 426 0.53 -18.60 5.21
N ARG A 427 0.53 -19.22 6.40
CA ARG A 427 -0.58 -20.08 6.87
C ARG A 427 -0.68 -20.06 8.39
N GLU A 428 -1.89 -19.88 8.91
CA GLU A 428 -2.20 -19.93 10.33
C GLU A 428 -3.54 -20.63 10.58
N GLY A 429 -3.48 -21.79 11.23
CA GLY A 429 -4.66 -22.48 11.81
C GLY A 429 -5.67 -23.08 10.83
N ILE A 430 -5.27 -23.33 9.59
CA ILE A 430 -6.08 -24.00 8.57
C ILE A 430 -5.30 -25.07 7.84
#